data_16badaaf97c5f09b87a0b1c7d037b10f
#
_entry.id   16badaaf97c5f09b87a0b1c7d037b10f
#
_cell.length_a   1.000
_cell.length_b   1.000
_cell.length_c   1.000
_cell.angle_alpha   90.00
_cell.angle_beta   90.00
_cell.angle_gamma   90.00
#
_symmetry.space_group_name_H-M   'P 1'
#
loop_
_entity.id
_entity.type
_entity.pdbx_description
1 polymer ?
#
loop_
_entity_poly.entity_id
_entity_poly.type
_entity_poly.pdbx_seq_one_letter_code
_entity_poly.pdbx_strand_id
1 'polypeptide(L)'
;GTIVNMSSIAGRKIYEDHTVYCGTKFFVHAISESIRGYLSPHNVRVIVMSPGNIEAEVLNGITDPNTLEAYKKNIERIGGRISPDYVAKMILFAYEMPQNVIMQEVVVTPTKQDY
;
A
#
# COMPACT_ATOMS: atom_id res chain seq x y z
N GLY A 1 6.18 -20.96 0.51
CA GLY A 1 6.78 -19.65 0.24
C GLY A 1 5.79 -18.50 0.42
N THR A 2 6.28 -17.27 0.28
CA THR A 2 5.46 -16.08 0.45
C THR A 2 5.85 -15.01 -0.57
N ILE A 3 4.86 -14.44 -1.22
CA ILE A 3 4.99 -13.28 -2.09
C ILE A 3 4.29 -12.10 -1.41
N VAL A 4 4.95 -10.95 -1.31
CA VAL A 4 4.36 -9.72 -0.81
C VAL A 4 4.36 -8.69 -1.93
N ASN A 5 3.19 -8.31 -2.38
CA ASN A 5 3.02 -7.29 -3.40
C ASN A 5 2.69 -5.94 -2.77
N MET A 6 3.45 -4.93 -3.14
CA MET A 6 3.26 -3.56 -2.65
C MET A 6 2.20 -2.85 -3.47
N SER A 7 1.05 -2.60 -2.85
CA SER A 7 0.00 -1.77 -3.39
C SER A 7 -0.07 -0.41 -2.67
N SER A 8 -1.24 0.09 -2.47
CA SER A 8 -1.55 1.37 -1.82
C SER A 8 -3.03 1.38 -1.44
N ILE A 9 -3.44 2.29 -0.56
CA ILE A 9 -4.85 2.63 -0.41
C ILE A 9 -5.47 3.10 -1.74
N ALA A 10 -4.66 3.66 -2.66
CA ALA A 10 -5.08 4.01 -4.02
C ALA A 10 -5.41 2.80 -4.91
N GLY A 11 -5.17 1.58 -4.45
CA GLY A 11 -5.65 0.34 -5.06
C GLY A 11 -7.02 -0.10 -4.53
N ARG A 12 -7.60 0.64 -3.59
CA ARG A 12 -8.90 0.37 -2.98
C ARG A 12 -9.87 1.54 -3.13
N LYS A 13 -9.36 2.74 -3.33
CA LYS A 13 -10.12 3.97 -3.50
C LYS A 13 -9.56 4.75 -4.68
N ILE A 14 -10.43 5.39 -5.42
CA ILE A 14 -10.04 6.28 -6.52
C ILE A 14 -9.79 7.69 -5.95
N TYR A 15 -8.65 8.25 -6.33
CA TYR A 15 -8.31 9.65 -6.12
C TYR A 15 -8.28 10.35 -7.48
N GLU A 16 -9.10 11.36 -7.67
CA GLU A 16 -9.35 11.98 -8.98
C GLU A 16 -8.10 12.50 -9.69
N ASP A 17 -7.17 13.04 -8.91
CA ASP A 17 -5.90 13.58 -9.40
C ASP A 17 -4.80 12.51 -9.58
N HIS A 18 -5.09 11.23 -9.33
CA HIS A 18 -4.16 10.12 -9.37
C HIS A 18 -4.67 8.95 -10.23
N THR A 19 -5.37 9.25 -11.31
CA THR A 19 -6.09 8.25 -12.12
C THR A 19 -5.20 7.08 -12.57
N VAL A 20 -4.05 7.38 -13.19
CA VAL A 20 -3.13 6.34 -13.68
C VAL A 20 -2.53 5.56 -12.52
N TYR A 21 -2.10 6.25 -11.48
CA TYR A 21 -1.56 5.62 -10.27
C TYR A 21 -2.58 4.69 -9.62
N CYS A 22 -3.81 5.14 -9.44
CA CYS A 22 -4.89 4.30 -8.94
C CYS A 22 -5.08 3.06 -9.82
N GLY A 23 -5.11 3.23 -11.14
CA GLY A 23 -5.24 2.11 -12.08
C GLY A 23 -4.15 1.07 -11.90
N THR A 24 -2.89 1.49 -11.76
CA THR A 24 -1.77 0.56 -11.51
C THR A 24 -1.91 -0.18 -10.19
N LYS A 25 -2.41 0.47 -9.14
CA LYS A 25 -2.57 -0.14 -7.81
C LYS A 25 -3.80 -1.05 -7.73
N PHE A 26 -4.89 -0.73 -8.41
CA PHE A 26 -6.00 -1.68 -8.62
C PHE A 26 -5.54 -2.93 -9.37
N PHE A 27 -4.69 -2.76 -10.38
CA PHE A 27 -4.08 -3.89 -11.08
C PHE A 27 -3.30 -4.80 -10.14
N VAL A 28 -2.50 -4.24 -9.22
CA VAL A 28 -1.76 -5.03 -8.23
C VAL A 28 -2.70 -5.86 -7.35
N HIS A 29 -3.85 -5.31 -6.95
CA HIS A 29 -4.85 -6.08 -6.21
C HIS A 29 -5.43 -7.22 -7.05
N ALA A 30 -5.85 -6.93 -8.27
CA ALA A 30 -6.46 -7.92 -9.15
C ALA A 30 -5.50 -9.08 -9.46
N ILE A 31 -4.24 -8.77 -9.81
CA ILE A 31 -3.25 -9.81 -10.10
C ILE A 31 -2.89 -10.61 -8.84
N SER A 32 -2.81 -9.96 -7.68
CA SER A 32 -2.50 -10.65 -6.43
C SER A 32 -3.59 -11.65 -6.04
N GLU A 33 -4.84 -11.29 -6.21
CA GLU A 33 -5.96 -12.18 -5.97
C GLU A 33 -5.95 -13.37 -6.95
N SER A 34 -5.73 -13.09 -8.23
CA SER A 34 -5.64 -14.12 -9.27
C SER A 34 -4.52 -15.13 -8.98
N ILE A 35 -3.30 -14.66 -8.74
CA ILE A 35 -2.17 -15.58 -8.48
C ILE A 35 -2.30 -16.28 -7.14
N ARG A 36 -2.99 -15.71 -6.16
CA ARG A 36 -3.28 -16.38 -4.89
C ARG A 36 -4.11 -17.65 -5.15
N GLY A 37 -5.11 -17.56 -6.02
CA GLY A 37 -5.91 -18.72 -6.42
C GLY A 37 -5.07 -19.83 -7.04
N TYR A 38 -4.13 -19.48 -7.89
CA TYR A 38 -3.23 -20.47 -8.52
C TYR A 38 -2.22 -21.05 -7.55
N LEU A 39 -1.70 -20.27 -6.62
CA LEU A 39 -0.55 -20.65 -5.79
C LEU A 39 -0.94 -21.26 -4.44
N SER A 40 -2.16 -21.04 -3.97
CA SER A 40 -2.62 -21.61 -2.69
C SER A 40 -2.54 -23.14 -2.63
N PRO A 41 -2.87 -23.90 -3.69
CA PRO A 41 -2.67 -25.37 -3.68
C PRO A 41 -1.21 -25.81 -3.54
N HIS A 42 -0.26 -24.92 -3.85
CA HIS A 42 1.18 -25.15 -3.75
C HIS A 42 1.79 -24.63 -2.45
N ASN A 43 0.92 -24.28 -1.47
CA ASN A 43 1.34 -23.75 -0.17
C ASN A 43 2.19 -22.47 -0.30
N VAL A 44 1.82 -21.58 -1.22
CA VAL A 44 2.43 -20.26 -1.40
C VAL A 44 1.43 -19.18 -1.01
N ARG A 45 1.83 -18.32 -0.07
CA ARG A 45 1.04 -17.18 0.38
C ARG A 45 1.28 -15.99 -0.54
N VAL A 46 0.22 -15.29 -0.91
CA VAL A 46 0.30 -14.03 -1.66
C VAL A 46 -0.38 -12.93 -0.84
N ILE A 47 0.39 -11.98 -0.37
CA ILE A 47 -0.01 -10.91 0.55
C ILE A 47 0.02 -9.58 -0.20
N VAL A 48 -0.99 -8.75 -0.01
CA VAL A 48 -1.00 -7.36 -0.50
C VAL A 48 -0.76 -6.42 0.68
N MET A 49 0.28 -5.61 0.57
CA MET A 49 0.55 -4.52 1.50
C MET A 49 0.07 -3.21 0.89
N SER A 50 -0.87 -2.54 1.55
CA SER A 50 -1.55 -1.33 1.07
C SER A 50 -1.33 -0.15 2.02
N PRO A 51 -0.17 0.52 1.94
CA PRO A 51 0.09 1.70 2.74
C PRO A 51 -0.70 2.91 2.28
N GLY A 52 -1.02 3.80 3.22
CA GLY A 52 -1.40 5.16 2.95
C GLY A 52 -0.17 6.07 2.81
N ASN A 53 -0.24 7.22 3.47
CA ASN A 53 0.82 8.22 3.36
C ASN A 53 2.04 7.85 4.20
N ILE A 54 3.10 7.43 3.52
CA ILE A 54 4.38 7.08 4.15
C ILE A 54 5.48 8.07 3.73
N GLU A 55 6.50 8.18 4.58
CA GLU A 55 7.70 8.94 4.26
C GLU A 55 8.48 8.24 3.16
N ALA A 56 8.39 8.80 1.96
CA ALA A 56 9.07 8.31 0.75
C ALA A 56 9.46 9.50 -0.12
N GLU A 57 10.26 9.23 -1.13
CA GLU A 57 10.80 10.26 -2.04
C GLU A 57 9.77 10.81 -3.03
N VAL A 58 8.51 10.44 -2.91
CA VAL A 58 7.44 10.89 -3.82
C VAL A 58 7.36 12.41 -3.97
N LEU A 59 7.68 13.16 -2.92
CA LEU A 59 7.73 14.62 -2.98
C LEU A 59 8.77 15.15 -3.96
N ASN A 60 9.87 14.44 -4.14
CA ASN A 60 10.95 14.82 -5.05
C ASN A 60 10.55 14.69 -6.53
N GLY A 61 9.54 13.90 -6.83
CA GLY A 61 9.00 13.72 -8.17
C GLY A 61 7.92 14.73 -8.56
N ILE A 62 7.43 15.53 -7.62
CA ILE A 62 6.39 16.54 -7.88
C ILE A 62 7.06 17.84 -8.30
N THR A 63 6.90 18.21 -9.59
CA THR A 63 7.53 19.40 -10.18
C THR A 63 6.62 20.62 -10.19
N ASP A 64 5.29 20.43 -10.18
CA ASP A 64 4.32 21.53 -10.13
C ASP A 64 4.21 22.11 -8.71
N PRO A 65 4.51 23.43 -8.51
CA PRO A 65 4.47 24.04 -7.18
C PRO A 65 3.10 23.98 -6.50
N ASN A 66 2.02 24.11 -7.26
CA ASN A 66 0.66 24.08 -6.69
C ASN A 66 0.29 22.67 -6.21
N THR A 67 0.64 21.65 -6.97
CA THR A 67 0.45 20.25 -6.61
C THR A 67 1.27 19.89 -5.38
N LEU A 68 2.53 20.34 -5.34
CA LEU A 68 3.41 20.10 -4.19
C LEU A 68 2.86 20.75 -2.91
N GLU A 69 2.37 21.99 -2.99
CA GLU A 69 1.80 22.69 -1.84
C GLU A 69 0.52 22.01 -1.35
N ALA A 70 -0.37 21.61 -2.25
CA ALA A 70 -1.59 20.88 -1.92
C ALA A 70 -1.26 19.54 -1.23
N TYR A 71 -0.24 18.85 -1.70
CA TYR A 71 0.21 17.60 -1.09
C TYR A 71 0.77 17.81 0.33
N LYS A 72 1.58 18.85 0.52
CA LYS A 72 2.11 19.21 1.85
C LYS A 72 1.01 19.59 2.84
N LYS A 73 0.01 20.36 2.40
CA LYS A 73 -1.17 20.70 3.23
C LYS A 73 -1.95 19.46 3.64
N ASN A 74 -2.11 18.50 2.73
CA ASN A 74 -2.76 17.24 3.06
C ASN A 74 -1.97 16.44 4.10
N ILE A 75 -0.65 16.42 4.00
CA ILE A 75 0.22 15.77 5.01
C ILE A 75 -0.02 16.39 6.39
N GLU A 76 -0.08 17.71 6.49
CA GLU A 76 -0.37 18.38 7.76
C GLU A 76 -1.78 18.04 8.28
N ARG A 77 -2.79 18.04 7.42
CA ARG A 77 -4.17 17.70 7.75
C ARG A 77 -4.29 16.31 8.36
N ILE A 78 -3.57 15.35 7.84
CA ILE A 78 -3.61 13.95 8.32
C ILE A 78 -2.66 13.69 9.51
N GLY A 79 -1.97 14.72 10.00
CA GLY A 79 -1.07 14.61 11.14
C GLY A 79 0.31 14.05 10.83
N GLY A 80 0.74 14.14 9.58
CA GLY A 80 2.04 13.68 9.11
C GLY A 80 1.99 12.38 8.33
N ARG A 81 3.15 11.88 7.97
CA ARG A 81 3.35 10.59 7.29
C ARG A 81 3.91 9.57 8.27
N ILE A 82 3.68 8.30 8.03
CA ILE A 82 4.29 7.24 8.83
C ILE A 82 5.65 6.81 8.25
N SER A 83 6.54 6.37 9.14
CA SER A 83 7.82 5.83 8.73
C SER A 83 7.65 4.53 7.92
N PRO A 84 8.43 4.32 6.85
CA PRO A 84 8.45 3.06 6.12
C PRO A 84 8.86 1.86 7.00
N ASP A 85 9.53 2.08 8.12
CA ASP A 85 9.89 1.03 9.07
C ASP A 85 8.65 0.33 9.66
N TYR A 86 7.55 1.05 9.85
CA TYR A 86 6.29 0.41 10.30
C TYR A 86 5.71 -0.51 9.24
N VAL A 87 5.82 -0.13 7.98
CA VAL A 87 5.39 -1.00 6.86
C VAL A 87 6.26 -2.26 6.82
N ALA A 88 7.56 -2.12 6.95
CA ALA A 88 8.49 -3.24 7.00
C ALA A 88 8.21 -4.18 8.17
N LYS A 89 7.92 -3.65 9.37
CA LYS A 89 7.53 -4.45 10.54
C LYS A 89 6.25 -5.25 10.32
N MET A 90 5.27 -4.67 9.63
CA MET A 90 4.01 -5.37 9.32
C MET A 90 4.22 -6.47 8.29
N ILE A 91 5.07 -6.25 7.30
CA ILE A 91 5.46 -7.28 6.33
C ILE A 91 6.14 -8.44 7.05
N LEU A 92 7.08 -8.15 7.95
CA LEU A 92 7.77 -9.16 8.73
C LEU A 92 6.80 -9.94 9.62
N PHE A 93 5.90 -9.24 10.29
CA PHE A 93 4.86 -9.86 11.11
C PHE A 93 3.98 -10.82 10.31
N ALA A 94 3.53 -10.41 9.13
CA ALA A 94 2.73 -11.25 8.25
C ALA A 94 3.52 -12.46 7.73
N TYR A 95 4.80 -12.26 7.41
CA TYR A 95 5.70 -13.32 6.96
C TYR A 95 5.97 -14.36 8.06
N GLU A 96 6.13 -13.94 9.31
CA GLU A 96 6.44 -14.81 10.45
C GLU A 96 5.24 -15.64 10.94
N MET A 97 4.03 -15.37 10.45
CA MET A 97 2.89 -16.23 10.73
C MET A 97 3.15 -17.67 10.25
N PRO A 98 2.61 -18.68 10.94
CA PRO A 98 2.69 -20.06 10.47
C PRO A 98 2.26 -20.18 9.00
N GLN A 99 2.87 -21.10 8.24
CA GLN A 99 2.65 -21.21 6.81
C GLN A 99 1.17 -21.46 6.41
N ASN A 100 0.38 -22.04 7.32
CA ASN A 100 -1.05 -22.25 7.13
C ASN A 100 -1.92 -21.02 7.48
N VAL A 101 -1.30 -19.90 7.84
CA VAL A 101 -1.97 -18.63 8.14
C VAL A 101 -1.53 -17.58 7.13
N ILE A 102 -2.48 -16.92 6.51
CA ILE A 102 -2.22 -15.82 5.59
C ILE A 102 -2.97 -14.55 6.02
N MET A 103 -2.24 -13.46 6.12
CA MET A 103 -2.81 -12.12 6.15
C MET A 103 -2.92 -11.66 4.69
N GLN A 104 -4.09 -11.83 4.09
CA GLN A 104 -4.26 -11.63 2.63
C GLN A 104 -4.00 -10.19 2.21
N GLU A 105 -4.36 -9.24 3.07
CA GLU A 105 -4.13 -7.82 2.84
C GLU A 105 -3.87 -7.11 4.17
N VAL A 106 -2.91 -6.20 4.15
CA VAL A 106 -2.61 -5.31 5.27
C VAL A 106 -2.72 -3.87 4.78
N VAL A 107 -3.64 -3.12 5.38
CA VAL A 107 -3.83 -1.70 5.11
C VAL A 107 -3.31 -0.93 6.31
N VAL A 108 -2.41 0.01 6.08
CA VAL A 108 -1.82 0.84 7.13
C VAL A 108 -1.77 2.30 6.70
N THR A 109 -2.32 3.16 7.53
CA THR A 109 -2.40 4.60 7.25
C THR A 109 -2.03 5.40 8.49
N PRO A 110 -1.62 6.66 8.34
CA PRO A 110 -1.70 7.60 9.46
C PRO A 110 -3.10 7.60 10.06
N THR A 111 -3.20 7.69 11.38
CA THR A 111 -4.49 7.57 12.10
C THR A 111 -5.54 8.58 11.62
N LYS A 112 -5.11 9.78 11.25
CA LYS A 112 -5.99 10.85 10.77
C LYS A 112 -6.22 10.84 9.25
N GLN A 113 -5.61 9.92 8.54
CA GLN A 113 -5.86 9.79 7.10
C GLN A 113 -7.21 9.14 6.88
N ASP A 114 -8.14 9.89 6.32
CA ASP A 114 -9.42 9.36 5.85
C ASP A 114 -9.18 8.46 4.61
N TYR A 115 -9.84 7.39 4.64
CA TYR A 115 -9.67 6.31 3.68
C TYR A 115 -10.56 6.48 2.45
#